data_b54d8809b054f80f53e96c3f44a8f9c2
#
_entry.id   b54d8809b054f80f53e96c3f44a8f9c2
#
_cell.length_a   1.000
_cell.length_b   1.000
_cell.length_c   1.000
_cell.angle_alpha   90.00
_cell.angle_beta   90.00
_cell.angle_gamma   90.00
#
_symmetry.space_group_name_H-M   'P 1'
#
loop_
_entity.id
_entity.type
_entity.pdbx_description
1 polymer ?
#
loop_
_entity_poly.entity_id
_entity_poly.type
_entity_poly.pdbx_seq_one_letter_code
_entity_poly.pdbx_strand_id
1 'polypeptide(L)'
;MRGIFERQLCVRNYTAIMDGVGEHDMITVHSWPRAIMHMDADAFFASCEQAIHPELKGRPVITGKERGIVAAASYEAKAMGVERGMRLFEAKKVCPDVVLLPSDYETYSLFSIRMFEILRRFSPDVEEYSIDEAFVDLTGLRRRFHGPYSDIALRVQDTVVKELGISVSIGVSLTKV
;
A
#
# COMPACT_ATOMS: atom_id res chain seq x y z
N MET A 1 -19.29 -7.61 -13.63
CA MET A 1 -17.87 -7.74 -14.02
C MET A 1 -17.05 -7.58 -12.77
N ARG A 2 -16.34 -8.63 -12.34
CA ARG A 2 -15.48 -8.58 -11.15
C ARG A 2 -14.20 -7.89 -11.55
N GLY A 3 -13.98 -6.65 -11.07
CA GLY A 3 -12.70 -5.95 -11.19
C GLY A 3 -11.64 -6.73 -10.42
N ILE A 4 -10.69 -7.27 -11.14
CA ILE A 4 -9.52 -7.95 -10.60
C ILE A 4 -8.63 -6.83 -10.06
N PHE A 5 -8.64 -6.63 -8.74
CA PHE A 5 -7.55 -5.93 -8.06
C PHE A 5 -6.31 -6.81 -8.25
N GLU A 6 -5.42 -6.42 -9.16
CA GLU A 6 -4.10 -7.03 -9.23
C GLU A 6 -3.39 -6.79 -7.90
N ARG A 7 -3.24 -7.86 -7.14
CA ARG A 7 -2.51 -7.86 -5.86
C ARG A 7 -1.03 -7.66 -6.17
N GLN A 8 -0.53 -6.45 -6.01
CA GLN A 8 0.90 -6.18 -6.11
C GLN A 8 1.58 -6.68 -4.83
N LEU A 9 1.94 -7.94 -4.81
CA LEU A 9 2.88 -8.49 -3.85
C LEU A 9 4.27 -8.48 -4.50
N CYS A 10 5.08 -7.48 -4.22
CA CYS A 10 6.47 -7.47 -4.65
C CYS A 10 7.33 -8.23 -3.63
N VAL A 11 7.27 -9.55 -3.66
CA VAL A 11 8.27 -10.38 -2.99
C VAL A 11 9.49 -10.39 -3.89
N ARG A 12 10.42 -9.45 -3.72
CA ARG A 12 11.71 -9.53 -4.37
C ARG A 12 12.50 -10.67 -3.70
N ASN A 13 12.50 -11.82 -4.35
CA ASN A 13 13.60 -12.76 -4.16
C ASN A 13 14.85 -12.01 -4.63
N TYR A 14 15.71 -11.64 -3.68
CA TYR A 14 16.99 -11.01 -3.98
C TYR A 14 17.87 -12.08 -4.64
N THR A 15 17.79 -12.17 -5.95
CA THR A 15 18.87 -12.71 -6.76
C THR A 15 19.83 -11.53 -6.92
N ALA A 16 20.92 -11.51 -6.17
CA ALA A 16 22.00 -10.57 -6.40
C ALA A 16 22.59 -10.88 -7.79
N ILE A 17 22.15 -10.13 -8.80
CA ILE A 17 22.81 -10.13 -10.10
C ILE A 17 24.09 -9.31 -9.89
N MET A 18 25.18 -9.99 -9.61
CA MET A 18 26.52 -9.45 -9.82
C MET A 18 26.77 -9.52 -11.32
N ASP A 19 26.85 -8.37 -11.97
CA ASP A 19 27.25 -8.28 -13.38
C ASP A 19 28.58 -9.01 -13.60
N GLY A 20 28.56 -10.11 -14.36
CA GLY A 20 29.74 -10.82 -14.85
C GLY A 20 29.95 -12.25 -14.39
N VAL A 21 29.02 -12.89 -13.67
CA VAL A 21 29.12 -14.31 -13.31
C VAL A 21 28.12 -15.13 -14.13
N GLY A 22 28.63 -16.19 -14.79
CA GLY A 22 27.86 -17.05 -15.69
C GLY A 22 26.67 -17.74 -14.98
N GLU A 23 25.77 -18.27 -15.79
CA GLU A 23 24.43 -18.79 -15.48
C GLU A 23 24.37 -19.92 -14.40
N HIS A 24 25.48 -20.28 -13.74
CA HIS A 24 25.59 -21.41 -12.81
C HIS A 24 25.78 -21.08 -11.33
N ASP A 25 25.90 -19.80 -10.93
CA ASP A 25 26.09 -19.42 -9.53
C ASP A 25 24.93 -18.56 -8.97
N MET A 26 23.70 -19.06 -9.08
CA MET A 26 22.59 -18.49 -8.29
C MET A 26 22.77 -18.91 -6.83
N ILE A 27 23.22 -17.98 -5.98
CA ILE A 27 23.20 -18.16 -4.54
C ILE A 27 21.74 -18.15 -4.09
N THR A 28 21.16 -19.32 -3.90
CA THR A 28 19.84 -19.44 -3.28
C THR A 28 20.01 -19.23 -1.78
N VAL A 29 19.57 -18.11 -1.26
CA VAL A 29 19.56 -17.87 0.18
C VAL A 29 18.46 -18.72 0.81
N HIS A 30 18.82 -19.86 1.39
CA HIS A 30 17.90 -20.78 2.06
C HIS A 30 17.43 -20.28 3.43
N SER A 31 18.07 -19.26 4.01
CA SER A 31 17.67 -18.62 5.26
C SER A 31 17.76 -17.10 5.15
N TRP A 32 16.69 -16.44 5.53
CA TRP A 32 16.65 -14.99 5.64
C TRP A 32 17.17 -14.60 7.04
N PRO A 33 18.37 -14.01 7.18
CA PRO A 33 18.89 -13.57 8.48
C PRO A 33 18.05 -12.42 9.07
N ARG A 34 17.40 -11.64 8.21
CA ARG A 34 16.39 -10.63 8.53
C ARG A 34 15.27 -10.67 7.51
N ALA A 35 14.08 -10.27 7.92
CA ALA A 35 12.95 -10.11 7.03
C ALA A 35 12.19 -8.84 7.40
N ILE A 36 12.44 -7.78 6.67
CA ILE A 36 11.78 -6.49 6.86
C ILE A 36 10.68 -6.36 5.82
N MET A 37 9.45 -6.24 6.30
CA MET A 37 8.29 -5.93 5.48
C MET A 37 8.10 -4.43 5.44
N HIS A 38 7.92 -3.88 4.25
CA HIS A 38 7.50 -2.52 4.00
C HIS A 38 6.05 -2.55 3.51
N MET A 39 5.19 -1.72 4.08
CA MET A 39 3.81 -1.57 3.66
C MET A 39 3.52 -0.10 3.39
N ASP A 40 2.84 0.16 2.28
CA ASP A 40 2.38 1.47 1.85
C ASP A 40 0.90 1.37 1.43
N ALA A 41 0.05 2.26 1.93
CA ALA A 41 -1.37 2.25 1.60
C ALA A 41 -1.62 2.97 0.26
N ASP A 42 -2.24 2.24 -0.66
CA ASP A 42 -2.44 2.68 -2.04
C ASP A 42 -3.43 3.86 -2.11
N ALA A 43 -2.97 4.99 -2.70
CA ALA A 43 -3.79 6.20 -2.86
C ALA A 43 -4.52 6.60 -1.57
N PHE A 44 -3.84 6.53 -0.42
CA PHE A 44 -4.38 6.47 0.94
C PHE A 44 -5.58 7.37 1.19
N PHE A 45 -5.48 8.68 1.01
CA PHE A 45 -6.59 9.60 1.31
C PHE A 45 -7.83 9.33 0.44
N ALA A 46 -7.64 9.08 -0.86
CA ALA A 46 -8.76 8.76 -1.75
C ALA A 46 -9.36 7.38 -1.43
N SER A 47 -8.53 6.42 -1.02
CA SER A 47 -8.99 5.09 -0.58
C SER A 47 -9.77 5.15 0.72
N CYS A 48 -9.37 6.00 1.69
CA CYS A 48 -10.14 6.24 2.91
C CYS A 48 -11.53 6.81 2.58
N GLU A 49 -11.61 7.79 1.67
CA GLU A 49 -12.91 8.34 1.23
C GLU A 49 -13.80 7.28 0.59
N GLN A 50 -13.25 6.43 -0.28
CA GLN A 50 -13.99 5.33 -0.88
C GLN A 50 -14.39 4.24 0.13
N ALA A 51 -13.66 4.09 1.24
CA ALA A 51 -13.97 3.13 2.29
C ALA A 51 -15.13 3.59 3.17
N ILE A 52 -15.20 4.90 3.51
CA ILE A 52 -16.28 5.47 4.33
C ILE A 52 -17.52 5.86 3.51
N HIS A 53 -17.36 6.03 2.19
CA HIS A 53 -18.40 6.37 1.24
C HIS A 53 -18.56 5.26 0.19
N PRO A 54 -19.30 4.18 0.47
CA PRO A 54 -19.42 3.05 -0.44
C PRO A 54 -19.93 3.40 -1.85
N GLU A 55 -20.70 4.48 -1.97
CA GLU A 55 -21.21 5.01 -3.24
C GLU A 55 -20.11 5.59 -4.14
N LEU A 56 -18.93 5.87 -3.59
CA LEU A 56 -17.76 6.35 -4.33
C LEU A 56 -16.85 5.23 -4.81
N LYS A 57 -17.13 3.99 -4.39
CA LYS A 57 -16.31 2.84 -4.77
C LYS A 57 -16.37 2.60 -6.28
N GLY A 58 -15.21 2.53 -6.92
CA GLY A 58 -15.10 2.40 -8.38
C GLY A 58 -15.33 3.69 -9.17
N ARG A 59 -15.49 4.82 -8.49
CA ARG A 59 -15.60 6.15 -9.12
C ARG A 59 -14.28 6.92 -9.03
N PRO A 60 -13.97 7.78 -9.99
CA PRO A 60 -12.81 8.66 -9.90
C PRO A 60 -13.01 9.69 -8.78
N VAL A 61 -12.18 9.60 -7.74
CA VAL A 61 -12.21 10.47 -6.56
C VAL A 61 -10.87 11.15 -6.40
N ILE A 62 -10.88 12.44 -6.06
CA ILE A 62 -9.69 13.19 -5.66
C ILE A 62 -9.95 13.98 -4.39
N THR A 63 -8.94 14.13 -3.56
CA THR A 63 -8.95 14.97 -2.35
C THR A 63 -8.11 16.22 -2.56
N GLY A 64 -8.26 17.24 -1.71
CA GLY A 64 -7.51 18.49 -1.77
C GLY A 64 -8.31 19.67 -2.32
N LYS A 65 -9.66 19.57 -2.31
CA LYS A 65 -10.55 20.63 -2.78
C LYS A 65 -10.25 21.99 -2.13
N GLU A 66 -9.92 21.98 -0.86
CA GLU A 66 -9.61 23.16 -0.04
C GLU A 66 -8.29 23.85 -0.45
N ARG A 67 -7.40 23.11 -1.10
CA ARG A 67 -6.07 23.60 -1.55
C ARG A 67 -6.06 24.01 -3.03
N GLY A 68 -7.13 23.72 -3.77
CA GLY A 68 -7.19 23.96 -5.20
C GLY A 68 -6.31 23.03 -6.06
N ILE A 69 -5.71 22.00 -5.45
CA ILE A 69 -4.86 21.00 -6.11
C ILE A 69 -5.23 19.58 -5.69
N VAL A 70 -4.86 18.60 -6.50
CA VAL A 70 -5.02 17.18 -6.21
C VAL A 70 -4.02 16.78 -5.12
N ALA A 71 -4.49 16.51 -3.89
CA ALA A 71 -3.67 15.98 -2.81
C ALA A 71 -3.49 14.46 -2.94
N ALA A 72 -4.56 13.72 -3.24
CA ALA A 72 -4.53 12.31 -3.61
C ALA A 72 -5.59 12.02 -4.68
N ALA A 73 -5.35 10.98 -5.49
CA ALA A 73 -6.24 10.54 -6.55
C ALA A 73 -6.44 9.03 -6.46
N SER A 74 -7.70 8.58 -6.55
CA SER A 74 -8.04 7.16 -6.63
C SER A 74 -7.45 6.52 -7.89
N TYR A 75 -7.40 5.20 -7.94
CA TYR A 75 -6.90 4.48 -9.12
C TYR A 75 -7.73 4.79 -10.37
N GLU A 76 -9.04 4.93 -10.21
CA GLU A 76 -9.95 5.31 -11.30
C GLU A 76 -9.61 6.70 -11.84
N ALA A 77 -9.32 7.66 -10.96
CA ALA A 77 -8.91 9.01 -11.36
C ALA A 77 -7.52 9.00 -12.04
N LYS A 78 -6.57 8.24 -11.49
CA LYS A 78 -5.24 8.05 -12.09
C LYS A 78 -5.32 7.42 -13.49
N ALA A 79 -6.20 6.42 -13.68
CA ALA A 79 -6.43 5.78 -14.97
C ALA A 79 -6.99 6.74 -16.03
N MET A 80 -7.66 7.81 -15.59
CA MET A 80 -8.15 8.89 -16.47
C MET A 80 -7.10 10.00 -16.70
N GLY A 81 -5.88 9.85 -16.17
CA GLY A 81 -4.79 10.80 -16.34
C GLY A 81 -4.71 11.89 -15.26
N VAL A 82 -5.40 11.72 -14.13
CA VAL A 82 -5.27 12.65 -13.00
C VAL A 82 -4.00 12.35 -12.21
N GLU A 83 -3.17 13.37 -11.98
CA GLU A 83 -1.91 13.27 -11.24
C GLU A 83 -1.95 14.10 -9.95
N ARG A 84 -1.18 13.65 -8.95
CA ARG A 84 -0.97 14.40 -7.71
C ARG A 84 -0.29 15.73 -7.99
N GLY A 85 -0.78 16.83 -7.37
CA GLY A 85 -0.27 18.18 -7.56
C GLY A 85 -0.94 18.93 -8.73
N MET A 86 -1.70 18.24 -9.60
CA MET A 86 -2.46 18.85 -10.67
C MET A 86 -3.49 19.84 -10.11
N ARG A 87 -3.73 20.97 -10.80
CA ARG A 87 -4.79 21.90 -10.40
C ARG A 87 -6.17 21.29 -10.64
N LEU A 88 -7.14 21.59 -9.77
CA LEU A 88 -8.47 20.96 -9.85
C LEU A 88 -9.17 21.21 -11.21
N PHE A 89 -8.97 22.36 -11.85
CA PHE A 89 -9.55 22.61 -13.16
C PHE A 89 -8.91 21.77 -14.27
N GLU A 90 -7.63 21.46 -14.15
CA GLU A 90 -6.91 20.55 -15.07
C GLU A 90 -7.40 19.11 -14.86
N ALA A 91 -7.51 18.68 -13.58
CA ALA A 91 -8.08 17.36 -13.25
C ALA A 91 -9.49 17.19 -13.81
N LYS A 92 -10.34 18.22 -13.73
CA LYS A 92 -11.69 18.21 -14.34
C LYS A 92 -11.70 18.19 -15.87
N LYS A 93 -10.66 18.70 -16.52
CA LYS A 93 -10.56 18.61 -17.99
C LYS A 93 -10.26 17.19 -18.45
N VAL A 94 -9.37 16.47 -17.74
CA VAL A 94 -9.00 15.10 -18.10
C VAL A 94 -9.99 14.06 -17.58
N CYS A 95 -10.66 14.36 -16.46
CA CYS A 95 -11.67 13.50 -15.84
C CYS A 95 -12.92 14.36 -15.46
N PRO A 96 -13.86 14.61 -16.38
CA PRO A 96 -15.04 15.46 -16.12
C PRO A 96 -15.92 14.99 -14.97
N ASP A 97 -16.05 13.66 -14.80
CA ASP A 97 -16.89 13.03 -13.78
C ASP A 97 -16.17 12.84 -12.43
N VAL A 98 -14.96 13.42 -12.26
CA VAL A 98 -14.19 13.29 -11.03
C VAL A 98 -14.92 13.91 -9.84
N VAL A 99 -15.03 13.17 -8.76
CA VAL A 99 -15.57 13.62 -7.48
C VAL A 99 -14.49 14.37 -6.71
N LEU A 100 -14.77 15.61 -6.34
CA LEU A 100 -13.85 16.49 -5.60
C LEU A 100 -14.24 16.53 -4.13
N LEU A 101 -13.37 16.04 -3.25
CA LEU A 101 -13.59 16.05 -1.82
C LEU A 101 -12.56 16.93 -1.09
N PRO A 102 -12.92 17.55 0.03
CA PRO A 102 -11.96 18.15 0.93
C PRO A 102 -11.11 17.03 1.57
N SER A 103 -9.91 17.36 2.07
CA SER A 103 -9.11 16.41 2.82
C SER A 103 -9.57 16.36 4.27
N ASP A 104 -10.01 15.19 4.73
CA ASP A 104 -10.39 14.93 6.13
C ASP A 104 -9.23 14.23 6.88
N TYR A 105 -8.27 15.03 7.35
CA TYR A 105 -7.09 14.52 8.05
C TYR A 105 -7.42 13.82 9.38
N GLU A 106 -8.53 14.14 10.01
CA GLU A 106 -8.97 13.48 11.25
C GLU A 106 -9.34 12.02 10.93
N THR A 107 -10.18 11.81 9.94
CA THR A 107 -10.53 10.46 9.45
C THR A 107 -9.30 9.69 8.96
N TYR A 108 -8.40 10.33 8.20
CA TYR A 108 -7.18 9.65 7.71
C TYR A 108 -6.27 9.22 8.86
N SER A 109 -6.16 10.03 9.92
CA SER A 109 -5.41 9.67 11.12
C SER A 109 -6.01 8.45 11.84
N LEU A 110 -7.33 8.33 11.89
CA LEU A 110 -7.99 7.14 12.46
C LEU A 110 -7.72 5.88 11.63
N PHE A 111 -7.74 5.97 10.30
CA PHE A 111 -7.35 4.86 9.42
C PHE A 111 -5.90 4.45 9.64
N SER A 112 -4.99 5.41 9.74
CA SER A 112 -3.57 5.19 10.02
C SER A 112 -3.36 4.44 11.33
N ILE A 113 -3.96 4.91 12.42
CA ILE A 113 -3.88 4.27 13.74
C ILE A 113 -4.36 2.81 13.66
N ARG A 114 -5.54 2.58 13.07
CA ARG A 114 -6.09 1.23 12.93
C ARG A 114 -5.21 0.32 12.06
N MET A 115 -4.65 0.86 11.00
CA MET A 115 -3.71 0.14 10.13
C MET A 115 -2.48 -0.32 10.91
N PHE A 116 -1.86 0.56 11.71
CA PHE A 116 -0.71 0.20 12.54
C PHE A 116 -1.09 -0.77 13.68
N GLU A 117 -2.28 -0.67 14.25
CA GLU A 117 -2.80 -1.66 15.20
C GLU A 117 -2.93 -3.05 14.56
N ILE A 118 -3.36 -3.13 13.30
CA ILE A 118 -3.37 -4.40 12.54
C ILE A 118 -1.95 -4.95 12.43
N LEU A 119 -0.97 -4.13 12.03
CA LEU A 119 0.43 -4.57 11.89
C LEU A 119 1.00 -5.11 13.21
N ARG A 120 0.71 -4.45 14.34
CA ARG A 120 1.15 -4.89 15.69
C ARG A 120 0.60 -6.24 16.11
N ARG A 121 -0.50 -6.71 15.53
CA ARG A 121 -1.01 -8.08 15.77
C ARG A 121 -0.11 -9.15 15.13
N PHE A 122 0.64 -8.79 14.08
CA PHE A 122 1.54 -9.69 13.38
C PHE A 122 2.96 -9.65 13.96
N SER A 123 3.48 -8.46 14.27
CA SER A 123 4.81 -8.28 14.87
C SER A 123 4.77 -7.18 15.92
N PRO A 124 5.50 -7.30 17.05
CA PRO A 124 5.67 -6.21 18.01
C PRO A 124 6.57 -5.08 17.44
N ASP A 125 7.42 -5.40 16.47
CA ASP A 125 8.42 -4.50 15.92
C ASP A 125 7.88 -3.79 14.68
N VAL A 126 7.08 -2.75 14.89
CA VAL A 126 6.49 -1.90 13.86
C VAL A 126 7.07 -0.50 13.97
N GLU A 127 7.65 0.00 12.89
CA GLU A 127 8.14 1.37 12.75
C GLU A 127 7.18 2.14 11.83
N GLU A 128 6.45 3.08 12.38
CA GLU A 128 5.59 4.00 11.64
C GLU A 128 6.49 5.02 10.92
N TYR A 129 6.53 4.97 9.59
CA TYR A 129 7.38 5.85 8.81
C TYR A 129 6.65 7.11 8.35
N SER A 130 5.39 6.96 7.94
CA SER A 130 4.48 8.06 7.61
C SER A 130 3.04 7.70 8.02
N ILE A 131 2.07 8.56 7.70
CA ILE A 131 0.65 8.32 8.00
C ILE A 131 0.09 7.07 7.30
N ASP A 132 0.69 6.67 6.20
CA ASP A 132 0.24 5.59 5.31
C ASP A 132 1.30 4.50 5.08
N GLU A 133 2.46 4.59 5.76
CA GLU A 133 3.63 3.77 5.46
C GLU A 133 4.29 3.26 6.74
N ALA A 134 4.68 1.99 6.77
CA ALA A 134 5.36 1.38 7.90
C ALA A 134 6.36 0.30 7.49
N PHE A 135 7.39 0.12 8.32
CA PHE A 135 8.27 -1.03 8.30
C PHE A 135 7.94 -1.97 9.45
N VAL A 136 7.98 -3.27 9.19
CA VAL A 136 7.68 -4.31 10.17
C VAL A 136 8.77 -5.37 10.14
N ASP A 137 9.41 -5.63 11.25
CA ASP A 137 10.38 -6.73 11.35
C ASP A 137 9.63 -8.06 11.56
N LEU A 138 9.71 -8.93 10.55
CA LEU A 138 9.11 -10.26 10.55
C LEU A 138 10.12 -11.35 10.90
N THR A 139 11.37 -10.99 11.24
CA THR A 139 12.46 -11.94 11.50
C THR A 139 12.06 -12.96 12.56
N GLY A 140 12.22 -14.23 12.25
CA GLY A 140 11.91 -15.35 13.16
C GLY A 140 10.43 -15.73 13.27
N LEU A 141 9.50 -14.96 12.70
CA LEU A 141 8.06 -15.20 12.86
C LEU A 141 7.52 -16.36 12.01
N ARG A 142 8.32 -16.93 11.09
CA ARG A 142 7.91 -18.09 10.26
C ARG A 142 7.37 -19.27 11.08
N ARG A 143 7.97 -19.53 12.24
CA ARG A 143 7.52 -20.63 13.13
C ARG A 143 6.14 -20.34 13.72
N ARG A 144 5.90 -19.11 14.16
CA ARG A 144 4.61 -18.66 14.72
C ARG A 144 3.48 -18.75 13.69
N PHE A 145 3.77 -18.39 12.44
CA PHE A 145 2.76 -18.34 11.38
C PHE A 145 2.72 -19.61 10.50
N HIS A 146 3.60 -20.61 10.79
CA HIS A 146 3.67 -21.88 10.07
C HIS A 146 3.81 -21.71 8.54
N GLY A 147 4.56 -20.70 8.08
CA GLY A 147 4.72 -20.43 6.66
C GLY A 147 5.87 -19.47 6.31
N PRO A 148 6.12 -19.27 5.01
CA PRO A 148 7.10 -18.29 4.54
C PRO A 148 6.66 -16.85 4.83
N TYR A 149 7.59 -15.91 4.73
CA TYR A 149 7.30 -14.49 4.97
C TYR A 149 6.30 -13.91 3.97
N SER A 150 6.25 -14.43 2.74
CA SER A 150 5.23 -14.10 1.75
C SER A 150 3.81 -14.34 2.24
N ASP A 151 3.58 -15.47 2.93
CA ASP A 151 2.25 -15.80 3.45
C ASP A 151 1.85 -14.88 4.60
N ILE A 152 2.83 -14.46 5.42
CA ILE A 152 2.59 -13.47 6.48
C ILE A 152 2.20 -12.14 5.85
N ALA A 153 2.93 -11.69 4.82
CA ALA A 153 2.64 -10.46 4.09
C ALA A 153 1.25 -10.49 3.45
N LEU A 154 0.88 -11.61 2.80
CA LEU A 154 -0.47 -11.78 2.24
C LEU A 154 -1.56 -11.72 3.33
N ARG A 155 -1.34 -12.34 4.48
CA ARG A 155 -2.30 -12.27 5.61
C ARG A 155 -2.43 -10.86 6.16
N VAL A 156 -1.34 -10.09 6.21
CA VAL A 156 -1.39 -8.67 6.58
C VAL A 156 -2.24 -7.91 5.58
N GLN A 157 -1.95 -8.04 4.28
CA GLN A 157 -2.68 -7.38 3.20
C GLN A 157 -4.17 -7.72 3.24
N ASP A 158 -4.51 -9.02 3.32
CA ASP A 158 -5.91 -9.48 3.40
C ASP A 158 -6.63 -8.93 4.64
N THR A 159 -5.91 -8.81 5.77
CA THR A 159 -6.47 -8.27 7.01
C THR A 159 -6.78 -6.78 6.90
N VAL A 160 -5.85 -5.99 6.34
CA VAL A 160 -6.05 -4.55 6.12
C VAL A 160 -7.22 -4.32 5.15
N VAL A 161 -7.24 -5.02 4.02
CA VAL A 161 -8.33 -4.93 3.04
C VAL A 161 -9.68 -5.30 3.67
N LYS A 162 -9.72 -6.37 4.46
CA LYS A 162 -10.96 -6.86 5.08
C LYS A 162 -11.49 -5.91 6.15
N GLU A 163 -10.60 -5.36 6.99
CA GLU A 163 -11.02 -4.57 8.16
C GLU A 163 -11.16 -3.09 7.86
N LEU A 164 -10.35 -2.54 6.95
CA LEU A 164 -10.34 -1.11 6.63
C LEU A 164 -10.94 -0.79 5.25
N GLY A 165 -11.06 -1.76 4.37
CA GLY A 165 -11.58 -1.55 3.02
C GLY A 165 -10.63 -0.81 2.07
N ILE A 166 -9.36 -0.62 2.46
CA ILE A 166 -8.31 0.03 1.67
C ILE A 166 -7.31 -1.00 1.17
N SER A 167 -6.72 -0.78 0.01
CA SER A 167 -5.63 -1.60 -0.52
C SER A 167 -4.27 -1.13 -0.03
N VAL A 168 -3.33 -2.07 0.08
CA VAL A 168 -1.95 -1.79 0.46
C VAL A 168 -0.99 -2.56 -0.44
N SER A 169 0.13 -1.93 -0.76
CA SER A 169 1.27 -2.55 -1.42
C SER A 169 2.28 -3.02 -0.37
N ILE A 170 2.78 -4.25 -0.51
CA ILE A 170 3.71 -4.83 0.45
C ILE A 170 4.94 -5.37 -0.27
N GLY A 171 6.11 -4.99 0.25
CA GLY A 171 7.41 -5.56 -0.10
C GLY A 171 8.06 -6.24 1.09
N VAL A 172 8.78 -7.34 0.86
CA VAL A 172 9.61 -7.99 1.91
C VAL A 172 11.04 -8.09 1.42
N SER A 173 11.99 -7.63 2.23
CA SER A 173 13.42 -7.60 1.90
C SER A 173 14.28 -7.88 3.14
N LEU A 174 15.59 -7.96 2.95
CA LEU A 174 16.57 -8.07 4.05
C LEU A 174 16.83 -6.73 4.76
N THR A 175 16.53 -5.63 4.10
CA THR A 175 16.79 -4.25 4.54
C THR A 175 15.56 -3.38 4.32
N LYS A 176 15.59 -2.16 4.86
CA LYS A 176 14.54 -1.13 4.65
C LYS A 176 14.67 -0.40 3.29
N VAL A 177 15.51 -0.85 2.40
CA VAL A 177 15.72 -0.23 1.07
C VAL A 177 15.25 -1.16 -0.01
#